data_5da21f4e64c435ffd0e3617038dfc012
#
_entry.id   5da21f4e64c435ffd0e3617038dfc012
#
_cell.length_a   1.000
_cell.length_b   1.000
_cell.length_c   1.000
_cell.angle_alpha   90.00
_cell.angle_beta   90.00
_cell.angle_gamma   90.00
#
_symmetry.space_group_name_H-M   'P 1'
#
loop_
_entity.id
_entity.type
_entity.pdbx_description
1 polymer ?
#
loop_
_entity_poly.entity_id
_entity_poly.type
_entity_poly.pdbx_seq_one_letter_code
_entity_poly.pdbx_strand_id
1 'polypeptide(L)'
;LRSQPDFHHSNGIAIKGINVLTEKLEIYLVGGAVRDRLIGAGNHRPQPVSAKDRDWVVVGATPAQLLELGFVQVGKDFPVFLHPETKEEYALARTERKRGSGHTGFEVDASPTVTLLEDLSRRDLTINAIAEGADGQLIDPSGGQQDIAQGWLRHVSSAFVEDPLRVFRVARFAAQLAGFQVAPETQLLMSQMCAQGELKTLSPERVWQELVKALSGPEPQRFFQVLEACGGLVDWLPECQATTWNVVLDPRPEAMVRFAKLPLSEQALLTLLDRLRGPKSYSQVVQDRFDHLPLMQSWPKVDAAALWEALLQLRALQDNQRLIRLIGLMDGAEDRRRLELQLLPLCAQLKEVRLSDEQAQLKGPAFGQALSQQRQRSVHEYLSGL
;
A
#
# COMPACT_ATOMS: atom_id res chain seq x y z
N LEU A 1 28.40 -44.12 -22.28
CA LEU A 1 28.73 -43.92 -20.87
C LEU A 1 29.19 -42.47 -20.69
N ARG A 2 28.25 -41.54 -20.48
CA ARG A 2 28.52 -40.23 -19.95
C ARG A 2 27.55 -40.04 -18.79
N SER A 3 28.13 -39.92 -17.61
CA SER A 3 27.53 -39.66 -16.31
C SER A 3 26.67 -38.39 -16.34
N GLN A 4 25.41 -38.48 -15.86
CA GLN A 4 24.57 -37.37 -15.50
C GLN A 4 25.18 -36.64 -14.26
N PRO A 5 25.09 -35.30 -14.18
CA PRO A 5 25.41 -34.61 -12.95
C PRO A 5 24.20 -34.65 -12.01
N ASP A 6 24.43 -35.12 -10.80
CA ASP A 6 23.54 -35.05 -9.66
C ASP A 6 23.20 -33.59 -9.30
N PHE A 7 21.96 -33.20 -9.52
CA PHE A 7 21.38 -31.96 -8.97
C PHE A 7 20.70 -32.26 -7.62
N HIS A 8 21.51 -32.49 -6.59
CA HIS A 8 21.09 -32.37 -5.21
C HIS A 8 21.77 -31.15 -4.57
N HIS A 9 21.15 -29.98 -4.70
CA HIS A 9 21.31 -28.89 -3.75
C HIS A 9 19.94 -28.25 -3.52
N SER A 10 19.19 -28.90 -2.64
CA SER A 10 18.05 -28.30 -1.95
C SER A 10 18.59 -27.23 -0.99
N ASN A 11 18.56 -25.96 -1.39
CA ASN A 11 18.63 -24.85 -0.47
C ASN A 11 17.32 -24.77 0.31
N GLY A 12 17.07 -25.75 1.16
CA GLY A 12 16.12 -25.66 2.25
C GLY A 12 16.64 -24.56 3.19
N ILE A 13 15.96 -23.42 3.23
CA ILE A 13 16.12 -22.48 4.34
C ILE A 13 15.63 -23.24 5.58
N ALA A 14 16.59 -23.85 6.29
CA ALA A 14 16.33 -24.46 7.58
C ALA A 14 15.78 -23.36 8.50
N ILE A 15 14.50 -23.44 8.81
CA ILE A 15 13.81 -22.62 9.79
C ILE A 15 14.33 -23.08 11.16
N LYS A 16 15.55 -22.68 11.51
CA LYS A 16 16.14 -22.89 12.84
C LYS A 16 15.41 -21.97 13.82
N GLY A 17 14.54 -22.54 14.64
CA GLY A 17 13.83 -21.85 15.71
C GLY A 17 12.38 -22.30 15.92
N ILE A 18 11.77 -22.98 14.96
CA ILE A 18 10.38 -23.49 15.08
C ILE A 18 10.35 -24.88 15.78
N ASN A 19 11.49 -25.53 15.95
CA ASN A 19 11.59 -26.98 16.06
C ASN A 19 11.24 -27.65 17.41
N VAL A 20 10.78 -26.96 18.44
CA VAL A 20 10.41 -27.68 19.69
C VAL A 20 8.95 -27.44 20.10
N LEU A 21 8.39 -26.27 19.81
CA LEU A 21 7.03 -25.92 20.20
C LEU A 21 5.97 -26.38 19.19
N THR A 22 6.33 -26.52 17.92
CA THR A 22 5.39 -26.73 16.81
C THR A 22 5.44 -28.14 16.21
N GLU A 23 6.31 -29.02 16.65
CA GLU A 23 6.39 -30.43 16.16
C GLU A 23 5.09 -31.23 16.31
N LYS A 24 4.13 -30.72 17.12
CA LYS A 24 2.82 -31.35 17.34
C LYS A 24 1.68 -30.69 16.57
N LEU A 25 1.96 -29.62 15.81
CA LEU A 25 0.94 -28.84 15.11
C LEU A 25 1.11 -28.99 13.60
N GLU A 26 0.01 -29.13 12.88
CA GLU A 26 0.00 -29.01 11.42
C GLU A 26 0.03 -27.54 11.01
N ILE A 27 1.18 -27.06 10.53
CA ILE A 27 1.42 -25.65 10.23
C ILE A 27 1.82 -25.50 8.76
N TYR A 28 1.22 -24.52 8.10
CA TYR A 28 1.42 -24.22 6.70
C TYR A 28 1.69 -22.75 6.51
N LEU A 29 2.73 -22.42 5.72
CA LEU A 29 2.92 -21.07 5.21
C LEU A 29 1.90 -20.83 4.10
N VAL A 30 1.22 -19.67 4.08
CA VAL A 30 0.13 -19.39 3.14
C VAL A 30 0.16 -17.99 2.56
N GLY A 31 -0.64 -17.76 1.52
CA GLY A 31 -0.98 -16.43 1.06
C GLY A 31 0.15 -15.70 0.32
N GLY A 32 0.35 -14.43 0.66
CA GLY A 32 1.27 -13.54 -0.05
C GLY A 32 2.70 -14.04 -0.12
N ALA A 33 3.22 -14.61 0.95
CA ALA A 33 4.58 -15.12 1.03
C ALA A 33 4.87 -16.26 0.04
N VAL A 34 3.93 -17.21 -0.07
CA VAL A 34 4.04 -18.33 -1.02
C VAL A 34 3.93 -17.81 -2.46
N ARG A 35 2.92 -16.97 -2.73
CA ARG A 35 2.73 -16.33 -4.04
C ARG A 35 3.96 -15.59 -4.50
N ASP A 36 4.51 -14.68 -3.68
CA ASP A 36 5.61 -13.80 -4.07
C ASP A 36 6.89 -14.58 -4.34
N ARG A 37 7.12 -15.66 -3.58
CA ARG A 37 8.21 -16.59 -3.85
C ARG A 37 8.02 -17.31 -5.20
N LEU A 38 6.82 -17.78 -5.51
CA LEU A 38 6.54 -18.47 -6.79
C LEU A 38 6.69 -17.52 -7.99
N ILE A 39 6.22 -16.27 -7.87
CA ILE A 39 6.41 -15.23 -8.89
C ILE A 39 7.92 -14.93 -9.06
N GLY A 40 8.66 -14.80 -7.96
CA GLY A 40 10.10 -14.53 -7.99
C GLY A 40 10.91 -15.66 -8.63
N ALA A 41 10.54 -16.91 -8.38
CA ALA A 41 11.17 -18.07 -8.98
C ALA A 41 10.99 -18.13 -10.49
N GLY A 42 9.80 -17.77 -11.00
CA GLY A 42 9.50 -17.70 -12.43
C GLY A 42 10.27 -16.62 -13.18
N ASN A 43 10.61 -15.51 -12.51
CA ASN A 43 11.31 -14.37 -13.09
C ASN A 43 12.83 -14.38 -12.87
N HIS A 44 13.43 -15.51 -12.40
CA HIS A 44 14.84 -15.63 -12.01
C HIS A 44 15.34 -14.55 -11.00
N ARG A 45 14.44 -13.90 -10.27
CA ARG A 45 14.73 -12.93 -9.21
C ARG A 45 13.92 -13.28 -7.96
N PRO A 46 14.35 -14.30 -7.17
CA PRO A 46 13.70 -14.57 -5.90
C PRO A 46 13.82 -13.34 -5.01
N GLN A 47 12.69 -12.69 -4.74
CA GLN A 47 12.63 -11.65 -3.73
C GLN A 47 12.63 -12.35 -2.37
N PRO A 48 13.53 -11.98 -1.44
CA PRO A 48 13.48 -12.51 -0.09
C PRO A 48 12.16 -12.04 0.55
N VAL A 49 11.30 -12.99 0.86
CA VAL A 49 10.08 -12.70 1.63
C VAL A 49 10.51 -12.27 3.03
N SER A 50 10.15 -11.04 3.41
CA SER A 50 10.41 -10.54 4.75
C SER A 50 9.71 -11.43 5.78
N ALA A 51 10.37 -11.70 6.91
CA ALA A 51 9.73 -12.45 8.01
C ALA A 51 8.44 -11.78 8.50
N LYS A 52 8.31 -10.46 8.34
CA LYS A 52 7.11 -9.69 8.70
C LYS A 52 5.90 -9.92 7.78
N ASP A 53 6.12 -10.52 6.61
CA ASP A 53 5.08 -10.75 5.60
C ASP A 53 4.66 -12.23 5.52
N ARG A 54 5.02 -13.03 6.52
CA ARG A 54 4.68 -14.45 6.58
C ARG A 54 3.42 -14.67 7.39
N ASP A 55 2.43 -15.27 6.74
CA ASP A 55 1.18 -15.71 7.35
C ASP A 55 1.17 -17.22 7.46
N TRP A 56 0.91 -17.73 8.67
CA TRP A 56 0.86 -19.15 8.96
C TRP A 56 -0.56 -19.59 9.28
N VAL A 57 -0.96 -20.74 8.75
CA VAL A 57 -2.22 -21.42 9.13
C VAL A 57 -1.89 -22.64 9.97
N VAL A 58 -2.60 -22.76 11.10
CA VAL A 58 -2.52 -23.90 12.02
C VAL A 58 -3.81 -24.71 11.92
N VAL A 59 -3.69 -25.98 11.60
CA VAL A 59 -4.80 -26.92 11.43
C VAL A 59 -4.87 -27.86 12.66
N GLY A 60 -6.06 -28.23 13.08
CA GLY A 60 -6.27 -29.22 14.14
C GLY A 60 -5.99 -28.72 15.57
N ALA A 61 -5.73 -27.42 15.76
CA ALA A 61 -5.43 -26.85 17.06
C ALA A 61 -6.58 -26.00 17.62
N THR A 62 -6.54 -25.80 18.93
CA THR A 62 -7.44 -24.89 19.65
C THR A 62 -6.70 -23.63 20.09
N PRO A 63 -7.41 -22.50 20.35
CA PRO A 63 -6.80 -21.32 20.95
C PRO A 63 -6.03 -21.61 22.25
N ALA A 64 -6.58 -22.47 23.11
CA ALA A 64 -5.96 -22.85 24.39
C ALA A 64 -4.59 -23.51 24.17
N GLN A 65 -4.47 -24.42 23.22
CA GLN A 65 -3.20 -25.07 22.90
C GLN A 65 -2.14 -24.09 22.42
N LEU A 66 -2.50 -23.09 21.59
CA LEU A 66 -1.54 -22.07 21.16
C LEU A 66 -1.10 -21.17 22.32
N LEU A 67 -2.03 -20.80 23.22
CA LEU A 67 -1.70 -20.03 24.42
C LEU A 67 -0.77 -20.80 25.37
N GLU A 68 -1.01 -22.11 25.58
CA GLU A 68 -0.14 -22.99 26.36
C GLU A 68 1.28 -23.09 25.77
N LEU A 69 1.42 -23.00 24.45
CA LEU A 69 2.69 -22.97 23.74
C LEU A 69 3.36 -21.58 23.77
N GLY A 70 2.76 -20.60 24.48
CA GLY A 70 3.33 -19.26 24.65
C GLY A 70 3.02 -18.27 23.52
N PHE A 71 2.16 -18.62 22.58
CA PHE A 71 1.66 -17.67 21.60
C PHE A 71 0.79 -16.59 22.26
N VAL A 72 0.78 -15.38 21.69
CA VAL A 72 -0.01 -14.26 22.21
C VAL A 72 -1.16 -13.98 21.24
N GLN A 73 -2.40 -14.11 21.70
CA GLN A 73 -3.56 -13.80 20.89
C GLN A 73 -3.65 -12.29 20.61
N VAL A 74 -3.85 -11.92 19.35
CA VAL A 74 -4.10 -10.56 18.87
C VAL A 74 -5.42 -10.52 18.11
N GLY A 75 -6.15 -9.41 18.26
CA GLY A 75 -7.50 -9.28 17.69
C GLY A 75 -8.59 -9.87 18.56
N LYS A 76 -9.76 -9.21 18.56
CA LYS A 76 -10.92 -9.66 19.34
C LYS A 76 -11.83 -10.62 18.57
N ASP A 77 -11.91 -10.43 17.26
CA ASP A 77 -12.93 -11.09 16.44
C ASP A 77 -12.36 -12.29 15.64
N PHE A 78 -11.03 -12.38 15.52
CA PHE A 78 -10.37 -13.44 14.77
C PHE A 78 -9.24 -14.07 15.58
N PRO A 79 -9.14 -15.41 15.62
CA PRO A 79 -8.11 -16.12 16.36
C PRO A 79 -6.75 -16.06 15.63
N VAL A 80 -6.08 -14.91 15.68
CA VAL A 80 -4.72 -14.68 15.20
C VAL A 80 -3.79 -14.63 16.42
N PHE A 81 -2.65 -15.28 16.32
CA PHE A 81 -1.68 -15.44 17.40
C PHE A 81 -0.29 -15.04 16.91
N LEU A 82 0.46 -14.31 17.73
CA LEU A 82 1.85 -13.98 17.47
C LEU A 82 2.76 -15.05 18.09
N HIS A 83 3.71 -15.54 17.29
CA HIS A 83 4.74 -16.45 17.77
C HIS A 83 5.57 -15.78 18.87
N PRO A 84 5.89 -16.46 19.99
CA PRO A 84 6.55 -15.84 21.15
C PRO A 84 7.90 -15.20 20.81
N GLU A 85 8.68 -15.81 19.91
CA GLU A 85 10.03 -15.34 19.54
C GLU A 85 10.01 -14.52 18.27
N THR A 86 9.47 -15.06 17.14
CA THR A 86 9.59 -14.44 15.82
C THR A 86 8.58 -13.32 15.60
N LYS A 87 7.49 -13.26 16.39
CA LYS A 87 6.37 -12.34 16.25
C LYS A 87 5.61 -12.47 14.91
N GLU A 88 5.85 -13.55 14.18
CA GLU A 88 5.08 -13.88 12.98
C GLU A 88 3.64 -14.24 13.34
N GLU A 89 2.71 -13.98 12.40
CA GLU A 89 1.28 -14.20 12.60
C GLU A 89 0.86 -15.63 12.27
N TYR A 90 0.19 -16.27 13.21
CA TYR A 90 -0.38 -17.61 13.11
C TYR A 90 -1.89 -17.53 13.28
N ALA A 91 -2.65 -17.95 12.27
CA ALA A 91 -4.10 -18.04 12.34
C ALA A 91 -4.55 -19.50 12.40
N LEU A 92 -5.55 -19.80 13.22
CA LEU A 92 -6.20 -21.12 13.12
C LEU A 92 -6.93 -21.25 11.79
N ALA A 93 -6.89 -22.45 11.20
CA ALA A 93 -7.71 -22.78 10.03
C ALA A 93 -9.18 -22.49 10.37
N ARG A 94 -9.89 -21.82 9.45
CA ARG A 94 -11.25 -21.38 9.72
C ARG A 94 -12.12 -21.36 8.47
N THR A 95 -13.42 -21.45 8.69
CA THR A 95 -14.43 -21.09 7.71
C THR A 95 -15.15 -19.83 8.16
N GLU A 96 -15.66 -19.07 7.22
CA GLU A 96 -16.44 -17.86 7.46
C GLU A 96 -17.79 -18.03 6.75
N ARG A 97 -18.89 -17.74 7.45
CA ARG A 97 -20.24 -17.79 6.87
C ARG A 97 -20.94 -16.47 7.14
N LYS A 98 -21.45 -15.84 6.10
CA LYS A 98 -22.23 -14.61 6.20
C LYS A 98 -23.62 -14.93 6.78
N ARG A 99 -23.94 -14.40 7.98
CA ARG A 99 -25.27 -14.47 8.61
C ARG A 99 -26.00 -13.12 8.67
N GLY A 100 -25.33 -12.02 8.30
CA GLY A 100 -25.90 -10.67 8.35
C GLY A 100 -25.27 -9.74 7.33
N SER A 101 -25.74 -8.49 7.26
CA SER A 101 -25.16 -7.45 6.43
C SER A 101 -23.94 -6.79 7.10
N GLY A 102 -22.90 -6.46 6.30
CA GLY A 102 -21.68 -5.80 6.77
C GLY A 102 -20.60 -6.77 7.30
N HIS A 103 -19.47 -6.21 7.71
CA HIS A 103 -18.27 -6.97 8.13
C HIS A 103 -18.38 -7.62 9.51
N THR A 104 -19.36 -7.25 10.33
CA THR A 104 -19.64 -7.87 11.63
C THR A 104 -20.64 -9.02 11.53
N GLY A 105 -21.18 -9.29 10.34
CA GLY A 105 -22.18 -10.33 10.10
C GLY A 105 -21.61 -11.71 9.77
N PHE A 106 -20.33 -11.97 10.04
CA PHE A 106 -19.70 -13.27 9.81
C PHE A 106 -19.69 -14.11 11.10
N GLU A 107 -20.12 -15.36 10.96
CA GLU A 107 -19.84 -16.40 11.93
C GLU A 107 -18.55 -17.10 11.49
N VAL A 108 -17.54 -17.05 12.36
CA VAL A 108 -16.24 -17.69 12.15
C VAL A 108 -16.23 -19.01 12.90
N ASP A 109 -16.07 -20.11 12.17
CA ASP A 109 -15.76 -21.41 12.75
C ASP A 109 -14.26 -21.68 12.60
N ALA A 110 -13.56 -21.69 13.74
CA ALA A 110 -12.14 -22.02 13.86
C ALA A 110 -11.96 -23.28 14.74
N SER A 111 -12.93 -24.20 14.69
CA SER A 111 -12.82 -25.47 15.38
C SER A 111 -11.67 -26.32 14.83
N PRO A 112 -11.08 -27.22 15.64
CA PRO A 112 -10.00 -28.12 15.18
C PRO A 112 -10.40 -29.06 14.04
N THR A 113 -11.68 -29.14 13.71
CA THR A 113 -12.19 -29.96 12.62
C THR A 113 -12.10 -29.27 11.26
N VAL A 114 -11.86 -27.95 11.23
CA VAL A 114 -11.69 -27.22 9.98
C VAL A 114 -10.38 -27.64 9.32
N THR A 115 -10.49 -28.07 8.07
CA THR A 115 -9.37 -28.54 7.27
C THR A 115 -8.63 -27.42 6.58
N LEU A 116 -7.37 -27.67 6.15
CA LEU A 116 -6.62 -26.73 5.33
C LEU A 116 -7.36 -26.40 4.02
N LEU A 117 -8.00 -27.38 3.40
CA LEU A 117 -8.71 -27.19 2.13
C LEU A 117 -9.91 -26.25 2.29
N GLU A 118 -10.63 -26.32 3.39
CA GLU A 118 -11.72 -25.40 3.71
C GLU A 118 -11.20 -23.98 3.94
N ASP A 119 -10.08 -23.80 4.66
CA ASP A 119 -9.46 -22.48 4.84
C ASP A 119 -8.98 -21.89 3.50
N LEU A 120 -8.35 -22.69 2.64
CA LEU A 120 -7.89 -22.22 1.33
C LEU A 120 -9.07 -21.87 0.42
N SER A 121 -10.18 -22.63 0.45
CA SER A 121 -11.34 -22.43 -0.42
C SER A 121 -12.10 -21.13 -0.18
N ARG A 122 -12.02 -20.55 1.00
CA ARG A 122 -12.67 -19.28 1.36
C ARG A 122 -11.84 -18.03 1.02
N ARG A 123 -10.59 -18.20 0.55
CA ARG A 123 -9.70 -17.07 0.23
C ARG A 123 -10.17 -16.31 -1.00
N ASP A 124 -9.61 -15.13 -1.21
CA ASP A 124 -10.00 -14.22 -2.28
C ASP A 124 -9.59 -14.70 -3.67
N LEU A 125 -8.30 -15.00 -3.88
CA LEU A 125 -7.72 -15.35 -5.17
C LEU A 125 -6.97 -16.67 -5.10
N THR A 126 -7.00 -17.44 -6.19
CA THR A 126 -6.27 -18.70 -6.34
C THR A 126 -4.79 -18.55 -6.03
N ILE A 127 -4.16 -17.46 -6.49
CA ILE A 127 -2.75 -17.13 -6.24
C ILE A 127 -2.43 -16.90 -4.77
N ASN A 128 -3.42 -16.61 -3.93
CA ASN A 128 -3.30 -16.45 -2.47
C ASN A 128 -3.80 -17.67 -1.69
N ALA A 129 -4.31 -18.69 -2.39
CA ALA A 129 -4.88 -19.93 -1.84
C ALA A 129 -3.93 -21.12 -2.02
N ILE A 130 -2.64 -20.87 -1.98
CA ILE A 130 -1.57 -21.88 -2.01
C ILE A 130 -0.97 -21.96 -0.61
N ALA A 131 -0.80 -23.18 -0.11
CA ALA A 131 -0.12 -23.45 1.14
C ALA A 131 1.19 -24.21 0.89
N GLU A 132 2.15 -24.06 1.81
CA GLU A 132 3.41 -24.79 1.82
C GLU A 132 3.62 -25.47 3.15
N GLY A 133 3.81 -26.77 3.11
CA GLY A 133 4.13 -27.57 4.29
C GLY A 133 5.58 -27.40 4.76
N ALA A 134 5.87 -27.92 5.94
CA ALA A 134 7.22 -27.88 6.54
C ALA A 134 8.26 -28.63 5.68
N ASP A 135 7.82 -29.57 4.86
CA ASP A 135 8.64 -30.32 3.90
C ASP A 135 8.86 -29.59 2.57
N GLY A 136 8.28 -28.38 2.43
CA GLY A 136 8.32 -27.57 1.21
C GLY A 136 7.33 -28.03 0.14
N GLN A 137 6.46 -29.03 0.40
CA GLN A 137 5.44 -29.45 -0.53
C GLN A 137 4.35 -28.36 -0.64
N LEU A 138 3.98 -28.03 -1.89
CA LEU A 138 2.90 -27.09 -2.17
C LEU A 138 1.55 -27.81 -2.22
N ILE A 139 0.56 -27.23 -1.54
CA ILE A 139 -0.83 -27.66 -1.53
C ILE A 139 -1.63 -26.56 -2.23
N ASP A 140 -2.10 -26.85 -3.44
CA ASP A 140 -2.75 -25.91 -4.36
C ASP A 140 -4.03 -26.50 -4.95
N PRO A 141 -5.11 -26.54 -4.17
CA PRO A 141 -6.37 -27.14 -4.61
C PRO A 141 -7.08 -26.33 -5.71
N SER A 142 -6.74 -25.05 -5.85
CA SER A 142 -7.44 -24.11 -6.74
C SER A 142 -6.67 -23.75 -8.01
N GLY A 143 -5.49 -24.34 -8.23
CA GLY A 143 -4.67 -24.11 -9.42
C GLY A 143 -3.98 -22.73 -9.42
N GLY A 144 -3.67 -22.19 -8.25
CA GLY A 144 -3.02 -20.89 -8.11
C GLY A 144 -1.65 -20.81 -8.75
N GLN A 145 -0.88 -21.93 -8.77
CA GLN A 145 0.40 -22.00 -9.49
C GLN A 145 0.24 -21.79 -10.99
N GLN A 146 -0.81 -22.38 -11.57
CA GLN A 146 -1.12 -22.19 -12.99
C GLN A 146 -1.53 -20.74 -13.26
N ASP A 147 -2.36 -20.14 -12.41
CA ASP A 147 -2.77 -18.74 -12.54
C ASP A 147 -1.59 -17.77 -12.35
N ILE A 148 -0.63 -18.08 -11.48
CA ILE A 148 0.63 -17.32 -11.38
C ILE A 148 1.41 -17.39 -12.69
N ALA A 149 1.57 -18.57 -13.27
CA ALA A 149 2.32 -18.76 -14.52
C ALA A 149 1.67 -18.05 -15.71
N GLN A 150 0.34 -17.94 -15.72
CA GLN A 150 -0.45 -17.31 -16.77
C GLN A 150 -0.78 -15.83 -16.50
N GLY A 151 -0.49 -15.33 -15.31
CA GLY A 151 -0.77 -13.95 -14.90
C GLY A 151 -2.26 -13.68 -14.67
N TRP A 152 -3.02 -14.62 -14.08
CA TRP A 152 -4.45 -14.45 -13.80
C TRP A 152 -4.74 -14.11 -12.33
N LEU A 153 -5.62 -13.12 -12.14
CA LEU A 153 -6.30 -12.85 -10.89
C LEU A 153 -7.67 -13.51 -10.91
N ARG A 154 -7.76 -14.74 -10.42
CA ARG A 154 -8.95 -15.59 -10.43
C ARG A 154 -9.46 -15.76 -8.99
N HIS A 155 -10.77 -15.61 -8.77
CA HIS A 155 -11.40 -15.93 -7.48
C HIS A 155 -11.36 -17.43 -7.21
N VAL A 156 -11.28 -17.82 -5.93
CA VAL A 156 -11.14 -19.23 -5.54
C VAL A 156 -12.46 -19.99 -5.68
N SER A 157 -13.55 -19.41 -5.19
CA SER A 157 -14.86 -20.08 -5.10
C SER A 157 -16.01 -19.08 -5.02
N SER A 158 -17.24 -19.59 -4.95
CA SER A 158 -18.44 -18.77 -4.71
C SER A 158 -18.41 -18.01 -3.36
N ALA A 159 -17.58 -18.40 -2.41
CA ALA A 159 -17.36 -17.65 -1.16
C ALA A 159 -16.78 -16.25 -1.39
N PHE A 160 -16.31 -15.96 -2.62
CA PHE A 160 -15.84 -14.62 -2.99
C PHE A 160 -16.86 -13.51 -2.69
N VAL A 161 -18.15 -13.77 -2.92
CA VAL A 161 -19.22 -12.77 -2.70
C VAL A 161 -19.48 -12.46 -1.23
N GLU A 162 -18.98 -13.25 -0.29
CA GLU A 162 -19.22 -13.06 1.13
C GLU A 162 -18.60 -11.77 1.65
N ASP A 163 -17.41 -11.36 1.13
CA ASP A 163 -16.78 -10.09 1.49
C ASP A 163 -16.67 -9.16 0.28
N PRO A 164 -17.52 -8.12 0.17
CA PRO A 164 -17.48 -7.17 -0.94
C PRO A 164 -16.14 -6.42 -1.08
N LEU A 165 -15.32 -6.35 -0.02
CA LEU A 165 -13.98 -5.75 -0.12
C LEU A 165 -13.08 -6.51 -1.12
N ARG A 166 -13.36 -7.76 -1.40
CA ARG A 166 -12.59 -8.56 -2.37
C ARG A 166 -12.56 -7.93 -3.76
N VAL A 167 -13.59 -7.18 -4.14
CA VAL A 167 -13.59 -6.37 -5.38
C VAL A 167 -12.44 -5.36 -5.38
N PHE A 168 -12.30 -4.60 -4.31
CA PHE A 168 -11.18 -3.65 -4.15
C PHE A 168 -9.83 -4.34 -4.00
N ARG A 169 -9.80 -5.50 -3.35
CA ARG A 169 -8.58 -6.32 -3.23
C ARG A 169 -8.08 -6.81 -4.58
N VAL A 170 -8.97 -7.31 -5.46
CA VAL A 170 -8.61 -7.70 -6.84
C VAL A 170 -8.04 -6.50 -7.60
N ALA A 171 -8.70 -5.35 -7.54
CA ALA A 171 -8.22 -4.12 -8.17
C ALA A 171 -6.83 -3.71 -7.63
N ARG A 172 -6.60 -3.83 -6.31
CA ARG A 172 -5.30 -3.59 -5.70
C ARG A 172 -4.24 -4.58 -6.18
N PHE A 173 -4.57 -5.88 -6.27
CA PHE A 173 -3.62 -6.86 -6.79
C PHE A 173 -3.26 -6.60 -8.25
N ALA A 174 -4.20 -6.13 -9.07
CA ALA A 174 -3.90 -5.70 -10.43
C ALA A 174 -2.92 -4.51 -10.48
N ALA A 175 -2.96 -3.61 -9.48
CA ALA A 175 -2.00 -2.51 -9.34
C ALA A 175 -0.63 -2.95 -8.81
N GLN A 176 -0.58 -4.01 -8.00
CA GLN A 176 0.63 -4.49 -7.34
C GLN A 176 1.38 -5.56 -8.14
N LEU A 177 0.67 -6.38 -8.89
CA LEU A 177 1.23 -7.51 -9.65
C LEU A 177 1.25 -7.13 -11.13
N ALA A 178 2.34 -6.49 -11.57
CA ALA A 178 2.51 -6.05 -12.95
C ALA A 178 2.34 -7.22 -13.93
N GLY A 179 1.57 -7.00 -14.98
CA GLY A 179 1.28 -8.01 -16.01
C GLY A 179 0.14 -8.98 -15.67
N PHE A 180 -0.38 -9.00 -14.44
CA PHE A 180 -1.54 -9.82 -14.09
C PHE A 180 -2.84 -9.20 -14.61
N GLN A 181 -3.77 -10.02 -15.07
CA GLN A 181 -5.09 -9.63 -15.56
C GLN A 181 -6.19 -10.28 -14.73
N VAL A 182 -7.33 -9.63 -14.61
CA VAL A 182 -8.51 -10.22 -13.96
C VAL A 182 -9.11 -11.26 -14.88
N ALA A 183 -9.31 -12.48 -14.37
CA ALA A 183 -9.94 -13.55 -15.13
C ALA A 183 -11.38 -13.18 -15.51
N PRO A 184 -11.85 -13.52 -16.73
CA PRO A 184 -13.17 -13.10 -17.23
C PRO A 184 -14.33 -13.46 -16.30
N GLU A 185 -14.33 -14.66 -15.72
CA GLU A 185 -15.34 -15.11 -14.75
C GLU A 185 -15.27 -14.31 -13.42
N THR A 186 -14.09 -13.88 -13.00
CA THR A 186 -13.91 -13.02 -11.81
C THR A 186 -14.43 -11.62 -12.12
N GLN A 187 -14.12 -11.09 -13.30
CA GLN A 187 -14.65 -9.80 -13.76
C GLN A 187 -16.17 -9.78 -13.79
N LEU A 188 -16.78 -10.85 -14.32
CA LEU A 188 -18.24 -11.01 -14.35
C LEU A 188 -18.85 -11.03 -12.94
N LEU A 189 -18.24 -11.81 -12.03
CA LEU A 189 -18.69 -11.91 -10.64
C LEU A 189 -18.60 -10.56 -9.93
N MET A 190 -17.49 -9.83 -10.09
CA MET A 190 -17.31 -8.49 -9.54
C MET A 190 -18.36 -7.51 -10.08
N SER A 191 -18.67 -7.57 -11.38
CA SER A 191 -19.72 -6.72 -11.99
C SER A 191 -21.11 -7.01 -11.41
N GLN A 192 -21.43 -8.28 -11.15
CA GLN A 192 -22.69 -8.67 -10.51
C GLN A 192 -22.78 -8.12 -9.07
N MET A 193 -21.71 -8.23 -8.28
CA MET A 193 -21.66 -7.68 -6.91
C MET A 193 -21.84 -6.17 -6.90
N CYS A 194 -21.19 -5.45 -7.83
CA CYS A 194 -21.37 -4.00 -7.97
C CYS A 194 -22.81 -3.62 -8.34
N ALA A 195 -23.40 -4.32 -9.32
CA ALA A 195 -24.78 -4.08 -9.75
C ALA A 195 -25.83 -4.35 -8.63
N GLN A 196 -25.54 -5.29 -7.74
CA GLN A 196 -26.37 -5.60 -6.58
C GLN A 196 -26.18 -4.60 -5.42
N GLY A 197 -25.23 -3.67 -5.53
CA GLY A 197 -24.96 -2.65 -4.51
C GLY A 197 -24.25 -3.19 -3.25
N GLU A 198 -23.63 -4.36 -3.34
CA GLU A 198 -22.93 -4.99 -2.21
C GLU A 198 -21.81 -4.09 -1.65
N LEU A 199 -21.15 -3.28 -2.50
CA LEU A 199 -20.04 -2.41 -2.10
C LEU A 199 -20.47 -1.32 -1.09
N LYS A 200 -21.76 -0.94 -1.04
CA LYS A 200 -22.29 0.05 -0.10
C LYS A 200 -22.17 -0.37 1.35
N THR A 201 -22.01 -1.66 1.61
CA THR A 201 -21.91 -2.22 2.96
C THR A 201 -20.50 -2.06 3.57
N LEU A 202 -19.52 -1.63 2.78
CA LEU A 202 -18.13 -1.49 3.22
C LEU A 202 -17.95 -0.27 4.13
N SER A 203 -16.95 -0.33 5.03
CA SER A 203 -16.52 0.86 5.74
C SER A 203 -15.52 1.70 4.94
N PRO A 204 -15.54 3.03 5.10
CA PRO A 204 -14.59 3.93 4.42
C PRO A 204 -13.13 3.55 4.65
N GLU A 205 -12.79 3.16 5.86
CA GLU A 205 -11.42 2.83 6.27
C GLU A 205 -10.89 1.61 5.54
N ARG A 206 -11.73 0.58 5.32
CA ARG A 206 -11.32 -0.61 4.57
C ARG A 206 -11.04 -0.26 3.10
N VAL A 207 -11.90 0.54 2.48
CA VAL A 207 -11.72 1.00 1.09
C VAL A 207 -10.47 1.88 0.98
N TRP A 208 -10.26 2.81 1.93
CA TRP A 208 -9.08 3.65 2.01
C TRP A 208 -7.78 2.85 2.04
N GLN A 209 -7.73 1.80 2.87
CA GLN A 209 -6.54 0.96 2.96
C GLN A 209 -6.19 0.26 1.64
N GLU A 210 -7.20 -0.24 0.92
CA GLU A 210 -6.96 -0.88 -0.39
C GLU A 210 -6.49 0.15 -1.43
N LEU A 211 -7.06 1.37 -1.45
CA LEU A 211 -6.61 2.46 -2.31
C LEU A 211 -5.15 2.84 -2.04
N VAL A 212 -4.77 3.05 -0.77
CA VAL A 212 -3.38 3.42 -0.41
C VAL A 212 -2.39 2.32 -0.81
N LYS A 213 -2.74 1.05 -0.58
CA LYS A 213 -1.92 -0.08 -0.99
C LYS A 213 -1.79 -0.18 -2.53
N ALA A 214 -2.86 0.13 -3.26
CA ALA A 214 -2.84 0.17 -4.72
C ALA A 214 -1.96 1.30 -5.24
N LEU A 215 -2.09 2.50 -4.65
CA LEU A 215 -1.24 3.64 -4.98
C LEU A 215 0.24 3.41 -4.66
N SER A 216 0.58 2.48 -3.79
CA SER A 216 1.96 2.07 -3.51
C SER A 216 2.51 1.03 -4.51
N GLY A 217 1.66 0.47 -5.36
CA GLY A 217 2.02 -0.55 -6.35
C GLY A 217 2.78 0.01 -7.57
N PRO A 218 3.35 -0.85 -8.42
CA PRO A 218 4.04 -0.44 -9.64
C PRO A 218 3.11 0.14 -10.73
N GLU A 219 1.84 -0.30 -10.76
CA GLU A 219 0.86 0.10 -11.79
C GLU A 219 -0.45 0.62 -11.15
N PRO A 220 -0.41 1.72 -10.36
CA PRO A 220 -1.56 2.17 -9.56
C PRO A 220 -2.80 2.53 -10.39
N GLN A 221 -2.65 2.92 -11.66
CA GLN A 221 -3.77 3.18 -12.58
C GLN A 221 -4.64 1.93 -12.81
N ARG A 222 -4.07 0.73 -12.70
CA ARG A 222 -4.78 -0.54 -12.87
C ARG A 222 -5.90 -0.74 -11.83
N PHE A 223 -5.72 -0.19 -10.64
CA PHE A 223 -6.77 -0.20 -9.61
C PHE A 223 -8.06 0.43 -10.12
N PHE A 224 -7.95 1.62 -10.70
CA PHE A 224 -9.11 2.35 -11.22
C PHE A 224 -9.68 1.69 -12.47
N GLN A 225 -8.82 1.21 -13.37
CA GLN A 225 -9.24 0.50 -14.59
C GLN A 225 -10.08 -0.75 -14.27
N VAL A 226 -9.65 -1.55 -13.29
CA VAL A 226 -10.39 -2.76 -12.87
C VAL A 226 -11.73 -2.39 -12.23
N LEU A 227 -11.75 -1.37 -11.36
CA LEU A 227 -12.99 -0.90 -10.75
C LEU A 227 -13.95 -0.28 -11.76
N GLU A 228 -13.44 0.48 -12.74
CA GLU A 228 -14.23 1.02 -13.84
C GLU A 228 -14.90 -0.11 -14.64
N ALA A 229 -14.12 -1.11 -15.03
CA ALA A 229 -14.58 -2.24 -15.85
C ALA A 229 -15.69 -3.07 -15.15
N CYS A 230 -15.75 -3.10 -13.81
CA CYS A 230 -16.82 -3.81 -13.09
C CYS A 230 -17.90 -2.90 -12.50
N GLY A 231 -17.82 -1.58 -12.71
CA GLY A 231 -18.76 -0.61 -12.10
C GLY A 231 -18.49 -0.32 -10.62
N GLY A 232 -17.34 -0.72 -10.10
CA GLY A 232 -16.97 -0.59 -8.69
C GLY A 232 -16.59 0.83 -8.22
N LEU A 233 -16.47 1.80 -9.14
CA LEU A 233 -16.17 3.20 -8.79
C LEU A 233 -17.38 3.93 -8.18
N VAL A 234 -18.60 3.53 -8.55
CA VAL A 234 -19.83 4.28 -8.32
C VAL A 234 -20.06 4.67 -6.86
N ASP A 235 -19.88 3.73 -5.96
CA ASP A 235 -20.27 3.92 -4.56
C ASP A 235 -19.20 4.67 -3.73
N TRP A 236 -17.92 4.44 -4.02
CA TRP A 236 -16.81 4.94 -3.19
C TRP A 236 -15.89 5.94 -3.86
N LEU A 237 -15.81 5.90 -5.18
CA LEU A 237 -14.88 6.69 -5.99
C LEU A 237 -15.60 7.37 -7.18
N PRO A 238 -16.80 7.97 -7.00
CA PRO A 238 -17.58 8.52 -8.12
C PRO A 238 -16.84 9.63 -8.86
N GLU A 239 -15.96 10.39 -8.19
CA GLU A 239 -15.12 11.41 -8.82
C GLU A 239 -14.20 10.84 -9.90
N CYS A 240 -13.90 9.54 -9.80
CA CYS A 240 -13.00 8.85 -10.72
C CYS A 240 -13.67 8.34 -11.99
N GLN A 241 -15.02 8.37 -12.10
CA GLN A 241 -15.76 7.79 -13.24
C GLN A 241 -15.56 8.53 -14.57
N ALA A 242 -15.38 9.85 -14.53
CA ALA A 242 -15.17 10.66 -15.72
C ALA A 242 -13.71 10.76 -16.16
N THR A 243 -12.83 10.00 -15.52
CA THR A 243 -11.38 10.09 -15.71
C THR A 243 -10.89 8.95 -16.60
N THR A 244 -10.08 9.28 -17.60
CA THR A 244 -9.38 8.27 -18.41
C THR A 244 -8.14 7.78 -17.68
N TRP A 245 -8.13 6.51 -17.29
CA TRP A 245 -7.05 5.88 -16.51
C TRP A 245 -5.93 5.28 -17.37
N ASN A 246 -5.67 5.86 -18.54
CA ASN A 246 -4.57 5.43 -19.43
C ASN A 246 -3.23 6.12 -19.09
N VAL A 247 -3.21 6.97 -18.06
CA VAL A 247 -2.02 7.68 -17.63
C VAL A 247 -1.20 6.78 -16.71
N VAL A 248 0.06 6.57 -17.06
CA VAL A 248 1.02 5.92 -16.15
C VAL A 248 1.31 6.89 -15.02
N LEU A 249 0.83 6.57 -13.83
CA LEU A 249 1.14 7.35 -12.64
C LEU A 249 2.63 7.15 -12.28
N ASP A 250 3.26 8.23 -11.83
CA ASP A 250 4.69 8.28 -11.47
C ASP A 250 5.12 7.03 -10.68
N PRO A 251 6.22 6.34 -11.05
CA PRO A 251 6.66 5.12 -10.40
C PRO A 251 7.18 5.30 -8.96
N ARG A 252 7.15 6.50 -8.41
CA ARG A 252 7.63 6.72 -7.04
C ARG A 252 6.73 6.09 -5.99
N PRO A 253 7.31 5.55 -4.92
CA PRO A 253 6.61 4.70 -3.96
C PRO A 253 5.67 5.44 -2.99
N GLU A 254 5.74 6.78 -2.87
CA GLU A 254 4.92 7.49 -1.88
C GLU A 254 3.46 7.63 -2.33
N ALA A 255 2.58 6.82 -1.75
CA ALA A 255 1.14 6.80 -2.05
C ALA A 255 0.48 8.19 -1.93
N MET A 256 0.96 9.01 -0.99
CA MET A 256 0.44 10.36 -0.75
C MET A 256 0.69 11.30 -1.94
N VAL A 257 1.89 11.26 -2.52
CA VAL A 257 2.24 12.01 -3.73
C VAL A 257 1.41 11.52 -4.92
N ARG A 258 1.28 10.20 -5.09
CA ARG A 258 0.46 9.61 -6.15
C ARG A 258 -1.01 9.96 -6.01
N PHE A 259 -1.56 9.96 -4.79
CA PHE A 259 -2.91 10.40 -4.54
C PHE A 259 -3.12 11.86 -4.97
N ALA A 260 -2.24 12.75 -4.54
CA ALA A 260 -2.31 14.15 -4.93
C ALA A 260 -2.13 14.36 -6.45
N LYS A 261 -1.47 13.45 -7.16
CA LYS A 261 -1.30 13.49 -8.64
C LYS A 261 -2.46 12.86 -9.41
N LEU A 262 -3.46 12.29 -8.77
CA LEU A 262 -4.64 11.80 -9.49
C LEU A 262 -5.20 12.92 -10.38
N PRO A 263 -5.66 12.61 -11.61
CA PRO A 263 -6.13 13.60 -12.57
C PRO A 263 -7.54 14.12 -12.22
N LEU A 264 -7.67 14.65 -11.01
CA LEU A 264 -8.89 15.18 -10.42
C LEU A 264 -8.65 16.63 -9.96
N SER A 265 -9.73 17.42 -9.87
CA SER A 265 -9.67 18.75 -9.27
C SER A 265 -9.38 18.68 -7.77
N GLU A 266 -8.92 19.79 -7.19
CA GLU A 266 -8.70 19.91 -5.75
C GLU A 266 -9.94 19.51 -4.95
N GLN A 267 -11.09 20.10 -5.30
CA GLN A 267 -12.36 19.81 -4.63
C GLN A 267 -12.73 18.33 -4.70
N ALA A 268 -12.51 17.67 -5.84
CA ALA A 268 -12.78 16.24 -6.01
C ALA A 268 -11.87 15.39 -5.11
N LEU A 269 -10.58 15.71 -5.05
CA LEU A 269 -9.62 15.02 -4.17
C LEU A 269 -9.97 15.19 -2.69
N LEU A 270 -10.32 16.40 -2.27
CA LEU A 270 -10.71 16.67 -0.88
C LEU A 270 -12.04 15.98 -0.51
N THR A 271 -13.01 15.96 -1.42
CA THR A 271 -14.28 15.25 -1.23
C THR A 271 -14.07 13.75 -1.12
N LEU A 272 -13.18 13.18 -1.94
CA LEU A 272 -12.80 11.77 -1.88
C LEU A 272 -12.12 11.42 -0.55
N LEU A 273 -11.21 12.28 -0.06
CA LEU A 273 -10.55 12.10 1.24
C LEU A 273 -11.54 12.13 2.39
N ASP A 274 -12.50 13.06 2.37
CA ASP A 274 -13.53 13.15 3.41
C ASP A 274 -14.41 11.89 3.42
N ARG A 275 -14.90 11.44 2.25
CA ARG A 275 -15.72 10.22 2.12
C ARG A 275 -14.97 8.99 2.62
N LEU A 276 -13.69 8.83 2.29
CA LEU A 276 -12.87 7.70 2.69
C LEU A 276 -12.22 7.84 4.07
N ARG A 277 -12.48 8.96 4.78
CA ARG A 277 -11.85 9.30 6.06
C ARG A 277 -10.33 9.23 6.00
N GLY A 278 -9.78 9.73 4.90
CA GLY A 278 -8.33 9.78 4.68
C GLY A 278 -7.62 10.68 5.71
N PRO A 279 -6.34 10.42 6.03
CA PRO A 279 -5.58 11.21 6.98
C PRO A 279 -5.40 12.67 6.50
N LYS A 280 -5.41 13.62 7.44
CA LYS A 280 -5.18 15.06 7.17
C LYS A 280 -3.88 15.35 6.41
N SER A 281 -2.87 14.50 6.57
CA SER A 281 -1.61 14.63 5.83
C SER A 281 -1.79 14.55 4.31
N TYR A 282 -2.77 13.77 3.82
CA TYR A 282 -3.10 13.71 2.39
C TYR A 282 -3.78 14.99 1.92
N SER A 283 -4.71 15.55 2.70
CA SER A 283 -5.34 16.84 2.38
C SER A 283 -4.30 17.96 2.27
N GLN A 284 -3.30 17.95 3.15
CA GLN A 284 -2.22 18.93 3.11
C GLN A 284 -1.40 18.85 1.81
N VAL A 285 -1.07 17.63 1.34
CA VAL A 285 -0.32 17.48 0.08
C VAL A 285 -1.17 17.89 -1.13
N VAL A 286 -2.48 17.63 -1.08
CA VAL A 286 -3.41 18.11 -2.12
C VAL A 286 -3.41 19.63 -2.16
N GLN A 287 -3.58 20.31 -1.04
CA GLN A 287 -3.55 21.77 -0.93
C GLN A 287 -2.19 22.32 -1.41
N ASP A 288 -1.07 21.76 -0.92
CA ASP A 288 0.27 22.16 -1.35
C ASP A 288 0.45 22.08 -2.86
N ARG A 289 -0.14 21.05 -3.51
CA ARG A 289 -0.13 20.91 -4.97
C ARG A 289 -0.80 22.09 -5.65
N PHE A 290 -2.03 22.43 -5.25
CA PHE A 290 -2.80 23.45 -5.94
C PHE A 290 -2.30 24.86 -5.62
N ASP A 291 -1.85 25.11 -4.39
CA ASP A 291 -1.35 26.41 -3.96
C ASP A 291 0.05 26.73 -4.50
N HIS A 292 0.97 25.74 -4.54
CA HIS A 292 2.38 26.02 -4.72
C HIS A 292 3.04 25.35 -5.94
N LEU A 293 2.46 24.28 -6.50
CA LEU A 293 3.07 23.59 -7.65
C LEU A 293 3.23 24.50 -8.89
N PRO A 294 2.26 25.38 -9.23
CA PRO A 294 2.43 26.31 -10.37
C PRO A 294 3.65 27.22 -10.22
N LEU A 295 3.94 27.67 -9.00
CA LEU A 295 5.13 28.45 -8.72
C LEU A 295 6.41 27.63 -8.96
N MET A 296 6.46 26.38 -8.49
CA MET A 296 7.62 25.50 -8.71
C MET A 296 7.84 25.16 -10.18
N GLN A 297 6.78 25.05 -10.98
CA GLN A 297 6.85 24.84 -12.42
C GLN A 297 7.46 26.02 -13.18
N SER A 298 7.41 27.24 -12.61
CA SER A 298 8.01 28.45 -13.18
C SER A 298 9.51 28.57 -12.90
N TRP A 299 10.10 27.65 -12.14
CA TRP A 299 11.51 27.69 -11.76
C TRP A 299 12.48 27.73 -12.95
N PRO A 300 13.56 28.53 -12.94
CA PRO A 300 14.00 29.47 -11.88
C PRO A 300 13.40 30.87 -12.01
N LYS A 301 12.48 31.12 -12.93
CA LYS A 301 11.87 32.43 -13.18
C LYS A 301 10.71 32.72 -12.23
N VAL A 302 10.95 32.54 -10.95
CA VAL A 302 9.95 32.78 -9.91
C VAL A 302 10.17 34.15 -9.24
N ASP A 303 9.09 34.79 -8.81
CA ASP A 303 9.19 36.00 -7.99
C ASP A 303 9.75 35.64 -6.61
N ALA A 304 10.73 36.42 -6.14
CA ALA A 304 11.41 36.17 -4.86
C ALA A 304 10.48 36.30 -3.65
N ALA A 305 9.51 37.22 -3.71
CA ALA A 305 8.54 37.39 -2.63
C ALA A 305 7.55 36.21 -2.60
N ALA A 306 7.06 35.78 -3.76
CA ALA A 306 6.18 34.63 -3.87
C ALA A 306 6.88 33.33 -3.43
N LEU A 307 8.15 33.13 -3.80
CA LEU A 307 8.93 31.99 -3.34
C LEU A 307 9.11 32.00 -1.84
N TRP A 308 9.46 33.16 -1.26
CA TRP A 308 9.63 33.29 0.17
C TRP A 308 8.34 32.95 0.94
N GLU A 309 7.20 33.48 0.49
CA GLU A 309 5.89 33.19 1.07
C GLU A 309 5.56 31.70 0.99
N ALA A 310 5.79 31.06 -0.14
CA ALA A 310 5.59 29.61 -0.31
C ALA A 310 6.47 28.80 0.66
N LEU A 311 7.76 29.16 0.81
CA LEU A 311 8.66 28.49 1.76
C LEU A 311 8.20 28.63 3.21
N LEU A 312 7.60 29.78 3.59
CA LEU A 312 7.01 29.99 4.91
C LEU A 312 5.77 29.10 5.12
N GLN A 313 4.84 29.10 4.17
CA GLN A 313 3.60 28.31 4.25
C GLN A 313 3.89 26.81 4.26
N LEU A 314 4.89 26.36 3.51
CA LEU A 314 5.40 24.99 3.51
C LEU A 314 6.20 24.65 4.76
N ARG A 315 6.50 25.63 5.63
CA ARG A 315 7.39 25.49 6.80
C ARG A 315 8.77 24.91 6.44
N ALA A 316 9.26 25.20 5.24
CA ALA A 316 10.45 24.57 4.67
C ALA A 316 11.74 24.80 5.47
N LEU A 317 11.80 25.89 6.28
CA LEU A 317 12.91 26.16 7.16
C LEU A 317 12.86 25.39 8.51
N GLN A 318 11.71 24.85 8.87
CA GLN A 318 11.54 24.03 10.08
C GLN A 318 11.67 22.55 9.76
N ASP A 319 10.84 22.11 8.83
CA ASP A 319 10.81 20.73 8.29
C ASP A 319 10.57 20.79 6.77
N ASN A 320 11.52 20.34 6.01
CA ASN A 320 11.44 20.39 4.54
C ASN A 320 10.62 19.27 3.89
N GLN A 321 9.95 18.42 4.68
CA GLN A 321 9.20 17.26 4.15
C GLN A 321 8.06 17.67 3.21
N ARG A 322 7.33 18.76 3.52
CA ARG A 322 6.28 19.29 2.62
C ARG A 322 6.86 19.80 1.30
N LEU A 323 8.00 20.50 1.33
CA LEU A 323 8.70 20.97 0.14
C LEU A 323 9.20 19.78 -0.70
N ILE A 324 9.77 18.74 -0.09
CA ILE A 324 10.22 17.52 -0.77
C ILE A 324 9.03 16.83 -1.47
N ARG A 325 7.87 16.72 -0.80
CA ARG A 325 6.66 16.16 -1.41
C ARG A 325 6.16 17.02 -2.56
N LEU A 326 6.17 18.34 -2.42
CA LEU A 326 5.78 19.26 -3.47
C LEU A 326 6.69 19.13 -4.70
N ILE A 327 8.02 19.07 -4.52
CA ILE A 327 8.96 18.76 -5.59
C ILE A 327 8.64 17.39 -6.18
N GLY A 328 8.26 16.44 -5.35
CA GLY A 328 7.76 15.13 -5.74
C GLY A 328 6.58 15.15 -6.72
N LEU A 329 5.76 16.19 -6.72
CA LEU A 329 4.63 16.34 -7.63
C LEU A 329 5.01 16.84 -9.05
N MET A 330 6.23 17.34 -9.25
CA MET A 330 6.71 17.75 -10.58
C MET A 330 6.78 16.56 -11.55
N ASP A 331 6.45 16.79 -12.81
CA ASP A 331 6.38 15.71 -13.79
C ASP A 331 7.76 15.28 -14.33
N GLY A 332 8.66 16.17 -14.62
CA GLY A 332 10.00 15.85 -15.12
C GLY A 332 10.96 15.34 -14.04
N ALA A 333 11.69 14.25 -14.28
CA ALA A 333 12.73 13.77 -13.37
C ALA A 333 13.90 14.76 -13.25
N GLU A 334 14.24 15.42 -14.35
CA GLU A 334 15.30 16.42 -14.44
C GLU A 334 14.91 17.69 -13.68
N ASP A 335 13.68 18.19 -13.87
CA ASP A 335 13.17 19.35 -13.14
C ASP A 335 13.10 19.10 -11.64
N ARG A 336 12.67 17.91 -11.21
CA ARG A 336 12.69 17.52 -9.80
C ARG A 336 14.10 17.56 -9.23
N ARG A 337 15.04 16.94 -9.93
CA ARG A 337 16.45 16.90 -9.48
C ARG A 337 17.04 18.30 -9.40
N ARG A 338 16.73 19.15 -10.37
CA ARG A 338 17.16 20.56 -10.36
C ARG A 338 16.61 21.30 -9.16
N LEU A 339 15.31 21.19 -8.87
CA LEU A 339 14.68 21.79 -7.69
C LEU A 339 15.26 21.25 -6.39
N GLU A 340 15.47 19.95 -6.27
CA GLU A 340 16.10 19.35 -5.09
C GLU A 340 17.50 19.90 -4.84
N LEU A 341 18.32 20.00 -5.91
CA LEU A 341 19.69 20.51 -5.82
C LEU A 341 19.79 22.01 -5.58
N GLN A 342 18.75 22.78 -5.86
CA GLN A 342 18.75 24.24 -5.73
C GLN A 342 17.95 24.71 -4.52
N LEU A 343 16.71 24.23 -4.31
CA LEU A 343 15.85 24.70 -3.22
C LEU A 343 16.22 24.13 -1.85
N LEU A 344 16.64 22.88 -1.75
CA LEU A 344 17.00 22.34 -0.42
C LEU A 344 18.26 23.00 0.16
N PRO A 345 19.34 23.23 -0.62
CA PRO A 345 20.47 24.05 -0.15
C PRO A 345 20.09 25.49 0.16
N LEU A 346 19.23 26.13 -0.65
CA LEU A 346 18.73 27.47 -0.35
C LEU A 346 18.03 27.50 1.03
N CYS A 347 17.14 26.53 1.30
CA CYS A 347 16.48 26.42 2.61
C CYS A 347 17.50 26.27 3.76
N ALA A 348 18.58 25.51 3.56
CA ALA A 348 19.65 25.37 4.54
C ALA A 348 20.40 26.71 4.77
N GLN A 349 20.74 27.43 3.69
CA GLN A 349 21.35 28.75 3.78
C GLN A 349 20.45 29.76 4.50
N LEU A 350 19.15 29.77 4.19
CA LEU A 350 18.18 30.67 4.83
C LEU A 350 18.03 30.42 6.34
N LYS A 351 18.26 29.18 6.83
CA LYS A 351 18.29 28.88 8.28
C LYS A 351 19.46 29.57 8.98
N GLU A 352 20.59 29.71 8.29
CA GLU A 352 21.83 30.32 8.83
C GLU A 352 21.86 31.85 8.73
N VAL A 353 20.90 32.46 8.05
CA VAL A 353 20.81 33.93 7.96
C VAL A 353 20.72 34.56 9.35
N ARG A 354 21.61 35.52 9.63
CA ARG A 354 21.67 36.30 10.87
C ARG A 354 21.40 37.78 10.61
N LEU A 355 20.85 38.45 11.57
CA LEU A 355 20.70 39.90 11.54
C LEU A 355 22.02 40.58 11.87
N SER A 356 22.21 41.86 11.45
CA SER A 356 23.32 42.70 11.91
C SER A 356 23.26 42.93 13.44
N ASP A 357 24.37 43.31 14.04
CA ASP A 357 24.45 43.53 15.51
C ASP A 357 23.41 44.53 16.00
N GLU A 358 23.09 45.57 15.23
CA GLU A 358 22.04 46.55 15.54
C GLU A 358 20.64 45.90 15.51
N GLN A 359 20.33 45.14 14.47
CA GLN A 359 19.03 44.47 14.30
C GLN A 359 18.86 43.29 15.26
N ALA A 360 19.94 42.69 15.71
CA ALA A 360 19.91 41.60 16.70
C ALA A 360 19.43 42.05 18.07
N GLN A 361 19.44 43.37 18.35
CA GLN A 361 18.91 43.96 19.59
C GLN A 361 17.38 44.05 19.58
N LEU A 362 16.73 43.92 18.43
CA LEU A 362 15.27 43.89 18.32
C LEU A 362 14.68 42.69 19.09
N LYS A 363 13.48 42.88 19.66
CA LYS A 363 12.80 41.85 20.44
C LYS A 363 11.40 41.56 19.88
N GLY A 364 10.92 40.35 20.12
CA GLY A 364 9.55 39.95 19.77
C GLY A 364 9.24 40.07 18.28
N PRO A 365 8.07 40.62 17.90
CA PRO A 365 7.63 40.68 16.49
C PRO A 365 8.59 41.45 15.57
N ALA A 366 9.25 42.51 16.08
CA ALA A 366 10.19 43.35 15.31
C ALA A 366 11.43 42.56 14.88
N PHE A 367 11.97 41.67 15.75
CA PHE A 367 13.06 40.78 15.43
C PHE A 367 12.63 39.79 14.32
N GLY A 368 11.44 39.16 14.47
CA GLY A 368 10.89 38.24 13.47
C GLY A 368 10.72 38.90 12.10
N GLN A 369 10.22 40.12 12.06
CA GLN A 369 10.04 40.90 10.84
C GLN A 369 11.38 41.22 10.15
N ALA A 370 12.37 41.73 10.93
CA ALA A 370 13.70 42.01 10.37
C ALA A 370 14.39 40.77 9.81
N LEU A 371 14.29 39.63 10.51
CA LEU A 371 14.85 38.36 10.04
C LEU A 371 14.14 37.86 8.77
N SER A 372 12.81 37.97 8.71
CA SER A 372 12.04 37.60 7.50
C SER A 372 12.45 38.47 6.32
N GLN A 373 12.58 39.77 6.46
CA GLN A 373 13.04 40.69 5.42
C GLN A 373 14.46 40.35 4.94
N GLN A 374 15.38 40.05 5.87
CA GLN A 374 16.74 39.68 5.51
C GLN A 374 16.77 38.34 4.73
N ARG A 375 15.99 37.33 5.11
CA ARG A 375 15.84 36.08 4.39
C ARG A 375 15.23 36.25 3.01
N GLN A 376 14.23 37.12 2.88
CA GLN A 376 13.63 37.45 1.58
C GLN A 376 14.65 38.11 0.64
N ARG A 377 15.51 38.97 1.13
CA ARG A 377 16.63 39.56 0.36
C ARG A 377 17.59 38.46 -0.12
N SER A 378 17.95 37.54 0.77
CA SER A 378 18.81 36.41 0.42
C SER A 378 18.18 35.51 -0.65
N VAL A 379 16.85 35.33 -0.66
CA VAL A 379 16.14 34.63 -1.76
C VAL A 379 16.29 35.39 -3.07
N HIS A 380 16.14 36.73 -3.06
CA HIS A 380 16.29 37.56 -4.26
C HIS A 380 17.71 37.49 -4.84
N GLU A 381 18.72 37.59 -3.97
CA GLU A 381 20.14 37.50 -4.35
C GLU A 381 20.46 36.13 -4.95
N TYR A 382 19.94 35.05 -4.34
CA TYR A 382 20.11 33.69 -4.83
C TYR A 382 19.51 33.51 -6.24
N LEU A 383 18.27 33.96 -6.46
CA LEU A 383 17.60 33.88 -7.77
C LEU A 383 18.30 34.71 -8.84
N SER A 384 18.89 35.85 -8.48
CA SER A 384 19.64 36.70 -9.38
C SER A 384 20.97 36.08 -9.83
N GLY A 385 21.45 35.06 -9.12
CA GLY A 385 22.69 34.33 -9.42
C GLY A 385 22.48 33.02 -10.20
N LEU A 386 21.23 32.63 -10.47
CA LEU A 386 20.87 31.44 -11.26
C LEU A 386 20.73 31.79 -12.74
#